data_353cb932124189c4b068c25253f678f1
#
_entry.id   353cb932124189c4b068c25253f678f1
#
_cell.length_a   1.000
_cell.length_b   1.000
_cell.length_c   1.000
_cell.angle_alpha   90.00
_cell.angle_beta   90.00
_cell.angle_gamma   90.00
#
_symmetry.space_group_name_H-M   'P 1'
#
loop_
_entity.id
_entity.type
_entity.pdbx_description
1 polymer ?
#
loop_
_entity_poly.entity_id
_entity_poly.type
_entity_poly.pdbx_seq_one_letter_code
_entity_poly.pdbx_strand_id
1 'polypeptide(L)'
;GKNLELSKKFQEKSNELKFNSEILDLTTFDIPLFNPRIHTKENIPVEIIEIKEKLFATEKWIICAPEYNGSIPPILSNLIAWLSVSGDDFRNLFNGQPIAIATFSGGVGLELLTSLRIQLVHLGSQVLGRQLLSSFSKPVDIKTIEDIIQRLSQMKKLKV
;
A
#
# COMPACT_ATOMS: atom_id res chain seq x y z
N GLY A 1 4.43 9.62 -12.08
CA GLY A 1 4.76 8.35 -12.75
C GLY A 1 3.53 7.47 -12.96
N LYS A 2 3.70 6.33 -13.61
CA LYS A 2 2.59 5.45 -14.00
C LYS A 2 1.78 4.89 -12.83
N ASN A 3 2.41 4.63 -11.69
CA ASN A 3 1.68 4.14 -10.52
C ASN A 3 0.89 5.24 -9.81
N LEU A 4 1.30 6.50 -9.90
CA LEU A 4 0.48 7.63 -9.48
C LEU A 4 -0.74 7.79 -10.40
N GLU A 5 -0.57 7.64 -11.71
CA GLU A 5 -1.70 7.63 -12.66
C GLU A 5 -2.69 6.49 -12.35
N LEU A 6 -2.17 5.31 -12.02
CA LEU A 6 -2.99 4.16 -11.59
C LEU A 6 -3.75 4.49 -10.31
N SER A 7 -3.10 5.08 -9.32
CA SER A 7 -3.75 5.52 -8.07
C SER A 7 -4.88 6.52 -8.32
N LYS A 8 -4.67 7.46 -9.24
CA LYS A 8 -5.72 8.43 -9.64
C LYS A 8 -6.93 7.74 -10.27
N LYS A 9 -6.71 6.70 -11.09
CA LYS A 9 -7.81 5.91 -11.65
C LYS A 9 -8.62 5.20 -10.57
N PHE A 10 -7.97 4.64 -9.55
CA PHE A 10 -8.64 4.08 -8.39
C PHE A 10 -9.42 5.15 -7.62
N GLN A 11 -8.84 6.32 -7.41
CA GLN A 11 -9.51 7.43 -6.72
C GLN A 11 -10.76 7.91 -7.47
N GLU A 12 -10.64 8.14 -8.77
CA GLU A 12 -11.76 8.56 -9.63
C GLU A 12 -12.92 7.56 -9.56
N LYS A 13 -12.62 6.26 -9.72
CA LYS A 13 -13.64 5.22 -9.66
C LYS A 13 -14.24 5.09 -8.25
N SER A 14 -13.44 5.21 -7.21
CA SER A 14 -13.93 5.23 -5.83
C SER A 14 -14.92 6.37 -5.59
N ASN A 15 -14.60 7.56 -6.09
CA ASN A 15 -15.49 8.73 -5.97
C ASN A 15 -16.80 8.53 -6.75
N GLU A 16 -16.74 7.97 -7.97
CA GLU A 16 -17.94 7.60 -8.74
C GLU A 16 -18.85 6.64 -7.98
N LEU A 17 -18.25 5.68 -7.25
CA LEU A 17 -18.97 4.70 -6.43
C LEU A 17 -19.36 5.23 -5.04
N LYS A 18 -19.19 6.53 -4.78
CA LYS A 18 -19.52 7.22 -3.53
C LYS A 18 -18.66 6.81 -2.33
N PHE A 19 -17.44 6.32 -2.58
CA PHE A 19 -16.44 6.12 -1.54
C PHE A 19 -15.50 7.32 -1.49
N ASN A 20 -15.23 7.82 -0.29
CA ASN A 20 -14.24 8.88 -0.10
C ASN A 20 -12.84 8.26 -0.08
N SER A 21 -11.92 8.82 -0.87
CA SER A 21 -10.55 8.31 -0.97
C SER A 21 -9.53 9.44 -1.06
N GLU A 22 -8.35 9.20 -0.49
CA GLU A 22 -7.21 10.10 -0.50
C GLU A 22 -6.00 9.35 -1.10
N ILE A 23 -5.18 10.03 -1.87
CA ILE A 23 -3.91 9.50 -2.37
C ILE A 23 -2.79 9.93 -1.42
N LEU A 24 -2.05 8.95 -0.92
CA LEU A 24 -0.83 9.16 -0.17
C LEU A 24 0.36 8.84 -1.07
N ASP A 25 0.96 9.87 -1.66
CA ASP A 25 2.13 9.73 -2.52
C ASP A 25 3.41 9.73 -1.69
N LEU A 26 4.02 8.55 -1.54
CA LEU A 26 5.22 8.38 -0.71
C LEU A 26 6.43 9.15 -1.25
N THR A 27 6.43 9.50 -2.54
CA THR A 27 7.55 10.25 -3.15
C THR A 27 7.58 11.71 -2.72
N THR A 28 6.54 12.19 -2.05
CA THR A 28 6.47 13.57 -1.54
C THR A 28 7.00 13.72 -0.11
N PHE A 29 7.42 12.63 0.52
CA PHE A 29 7.95 12.62 1.89
C PHE A 29 9.45 12.35 1.90
N ASP A 30 10.19 13.11 2.71
CA ASP A 30 11.62 12.90 2.95
C ASP A 30 11.83 11.94 4.13
N ILE A 31 11.59 10.65 3.88
CA ILE A 31 11.73 9.62 4.90
C ILE A 31 13.17 9.11 4.90
N PRO A 32 13.92 9.22 6.03
CA PRO A 32 15.27 8.70 6.11
C PRO A 32 15.29 7.17 5.99
N LEU A 33 16.39 6.62 5.49
CA LEU A 33 16.58 5.18 5.47
C LEU A 33 16.57 4.63 6.90
N PHE A 34 15.73 3.65 7.14
CA PHE A 34 15.67 2.98 8.44
C PHE A 34 17.00 2.29 8.75
N ASN A 35 17.55 2.58 9.93
CA ASN A 35 18.77 1.96 10.43
C ASN A 35 18.63 1.69 11.94
N PRO A 36 18.54 0.42 12.35
CA PRO A 36 18.27 0.06 13.75
C PRO A 36 19.39 0.48 14.72
N ARG A 37 20.58 0.82 14.23
CA ARG A 37 21.67 1.33 15.06
C ARG A 37 21.46 2.78 15.47
N ILE A 38 20.76 3.56 14.65
CA ILE A 38 20.60 5.01 14.83
C ILE A 38 19.18 5.33 15.30
N HIS A 39 18.19 4.57 14.80
CA HIS A 39 16.79 4.86 15.01
C HIS A 39 16.21 4.04 16.16
N THR A 40 15.71 4.74 17.16
CA THR A 40 15.06 4.14 18.32
C THR A 40 13.58 4.51 18.32
N LYS A 41 12.79 3.90 19.21
CA LYS A 41 11.39 4.27 19.42
C LYS A 41 11.20 5.76 19.78
N GLU A 42 12.24 6.41 20.28
CA GLU A 42 12.21 7.81 20.69
C GLU A 42 12.53 8.79 19.54
N ASN A 43 13.12 8.29 18.45
CA ASN A 43 13.58 9.09 17.31
C ASN A 43 12.81 8.80 16.02
N ILE A 44 11.49 8.64 16.11
CA ILE A 44 10.66 8.40 14.94
C ILE A 44 10.47 9.71 14.17
N PRO A 45 10.80 9.75 12.86
CA PRO A 45 10.58 10.95 12.05
C PRO A 45 9.12 11.42 12.07
N VAL A 46 8.91 12.73 12.07
CA VAL A 46 7.57 13.32 12.07
C VAL A 46 6.73 12.86 10.86
N GLU A 47 7.38 12.65 9.71
CA GLU A 47 6.74 12.14 8.49
C GLU A 47 6.14 10.74 8.70
N ILE A 48 6.83 9.89 9.46
CA ILE A 48 6.32 8.54 9.80
C ILE A 48 5.12 8.64 10.72
N ILE A 49 5.15 9.52 11.70
CA ILE A 49 4.03 9.75 12.61
C ILE A 49 2.81 10.22 11.84
N GLU A 50 2.99 11.18 10.93
CA GLU A 50 1.93 11.71 10.06
C GLU A 50 1.32 10.62 9.18
N ILE A 51 2.15 9.84 8.49
CA ILE A 51 1.70 8.75 7.62
C ILE A 51 0.94 7.70 8.45
N LYS A 52 1.47 7.32 9.60
CA LYS A 52 0.84 6.35 10.49
C LYS A 52 -0.55 6.80 10.94
N GLU A 53 -0.71 8.06 11.33
CA GLU A 53 -2.01 8.63 11.71
C GLU A 53 -3.02 8.57 10.56
N LYS A 54 -2.60 8.94 9.35
CA LYS A 54 -3.45 8.85 8.15
C LYS A 54 -3.88 7.41 7.85
N LEU A 55 -2.96 6.46 7.97
CA LEU A 55 -3.25 5.05 7.73
C LEU A 55 -4.21 4.47 8.78
N PHE A 56 -4.05 4.82 10.05
CA PHE A 56 -4.99 4.40 11.10
C PHE A 56 -6.38 4.98 10.92
N ALA A 57 -6.48 6.20 10.40
CA ALA A 57 -7.77 6.85 10.13
C ALA A 57 -8.51 6.27 8.91
N THR A 58 -7.86 5.40 8.15
CA THR A 58 -8.38 4.86 6.88
C THR A 58 -8.72 3.38 7.04
N GLU A 59 -9.95 3.00 6.75
CA GLU A 59 -10.42 1.62 6.95
C GLU A 59 -9.79 0.61 5.97
N LYS A 60 -9.47 1.05 4.74
CA LYS A 60 -9.01 0.15 3.67
C LYS A 60 -7.91 0.83 2.87
N TRP A 61 -6.96 0.04 2.38
CA TRP A 61 -5.85 0.56 1.58
C TRP A 61 -5.80 -0.09 0.22
N ILE A 62 -5.38 0.69 -0.77
CA ILE A 62 -4.97 0.19 -2.09
C ILE A 62 -3.52 0.63 -2.29
N ILE A 63 -2.63 -0.32 -2.45
CA ILE A 63 -1.21 -0.04 -2.67
C ILE A 63 -0.92 -0.20 -4.16
N CYS A 64 -0.56 0.91 -4.80
CA CYS A 64 -0.09 0.93 -6.19
C CYS A 64 1.41 1.17 -6.18
N ALA A 65 2.19 0.20 -6.62
CA ALA A 65 3.65 0.27 -6.55
C ALA A 65 4.31 -0.22 -7.84
N PRO A 66 5.42 0.42 -8.27
CA PRO A 66 6.23 -0.09 -9.37
C PRO A 66 7.08 -1.27 -8.94
N GLU A 67 7.43 -2.13 -9.89
CA GLU A 67 8.41 -3.18 -9.68
C GLU A 67 9.83 -2.62 -9.81
N TYR A 68 10.68 -2.90 -8.83
CA TYR A 68 12.09 -2.56 -8.84
C TYR A 68 12.93 -3.83 -8.73
N ASN A 69 13.67 -4.15 -9.78
CA ASN A 69 14.55 -5.32 -9.79
C ASN A 69 13.81 -6.62 -9.35
N GLY A 70 12.60 -6.82 -9.87
CA GLY A 70 11.78 -7.98 -9.53
C GLY A 70 11.20 -7.97 -8.12
N SER A 71 11.15 -6.83 -7.44
CA SER A 71 10.70 -6.76 -6.05
C SER A 71 10.04 -5.43 -5.70
N ILE A 72 9.80 -5.24 -4.42
CA ILE A 72 9.16 -4.08 -3.80
C ILE A 72 10.08 -2.86 -3.91
N PRO A 73 9.56 -1.66 -4.27
CA PRO A 73 10.38 -0.46 -4.33
C PRO A 73 10.98 -0.11 -2.97
N PRO A 74 12.24 0.36 -2.94
CA PRO A 74 12.92 0.70 -1.68
C PRO A 74 12.12 1.65 -0.77
N ILE A 75 11.46 2.63 -1.35
CA ILE A 75 10.66 3.60 -0.59
C ILE A 75 9.51 2.92 0.18
N LEU A 76 8.88 1.92 -0.41
CA LEU A 76 7.79 1.18 0.24
C LEU A 76 8.32 0.23 1.31
N SER A 77 9.39 -0.51 1.02
CA SER A 77 10.05 -1.37 2.01
C SER A 77 10.55 -0.57 3.20
N ASN A 78 11.14 0.60 2.94
CA ASN A 78 11.62 1.49 3.99
C ASN A 78 10.47 2.00 4.88
N LEU A 79 9.37 2.42 4.27
CA LEU A 79 8.19 2.84 5.02
C LEU A 79 7.64 1.71 5.90
N ILE A 80 7.52 0.50 5.36
CA ILE A 80 7.04 -0.66 6.13
C ILE A 80 7.98 -0.95 7.31
N ALA A 81 9.29 -0.84 7.12
CA ALA A 81 10.26 -1.01 8.21
C ALA A 81 10.01 0.02 9.33
N TRP A 82 9.84 1.29 9.00
CA TRP A 82 9.53 2.32 9.98
C TRP A 82 8.21 2.08 10.70
N LEU A 83 7.16 1.76 9.95
CA LEU A 83 5.82 1.54 10.52
C LEU A 83 5.77 0.33 11.45
N SER A 84 6.55 -0.70 11.14
CA SER A 84 6.58 -1.94 11.93
C SER A 84 7.36 -1.83 13.24
N VAL A 85 8.20 -0.81 13.41
CA VAL A 85 8.97 -0.60 14.65
C VAL A 85 8.46 0.58 15.47
N SER A 86 7.53 1.38 14.95
CA SER A 86 7.00 2.54 15.64
C SER A 86 5.89 2.15 16.62
N GLY A 87 6.09 2.46 17.91
CA GLY A 87 5.13 2.19 18.97
C GLY A 87 5.31 0.83 19.65
N ASP A 88 4.51 0.57 20.67
CA ASP A 88 4.60 -0.64 21.48
C ASP A 88 3.91 -1.85 20.82
N ASP A 89 2.91 -1.60 19.99
CA ASP A 89 2.24 -2.62 19.19
C ASP A 89 2.52 -2.36 17.69
N PHE A 90 3.66 -2.82 17.24
CA PHE A 90 4.16 -2.59 15.88
C PHE A 90 3.31 -3.26 14.78
N ARG A 91 2.51 -4.27 15.13
CA ARG A 91 1.65 -4.97 14.16
C ARG A 91 0.23 -4.40 14.08
N ASN A 92 -0.16 -3.54 15.00
CA ASN A 92 -1.53 -3.08 15.12
C ASN A 92 -2.04 -2.37 13.86
N LEU A 93 -1.16 -1.65 13.17
CA LEU A 93 -1.50 -0.98 11.93
C LEU A 93 -1.86 -1.96 10.80
N PHE A 94 -1.09 -3.04 10.66
CA PHE A 94 -1.23 -4.02 9.58
C PHE A 94 -2.17 -5.16 9.93
N ASN A 95 -2.29 -5.50 11.22
CA ASN A 95 -3.01 -6.69 11.64
C ASN A 95 -4.51 -6.58 11.33
N GLY A 96 -5.01 -7.51 10.51
CA GLY A 96 -6.40 -7.53 10.08
C GLY A 96 -6.80 -6.43 9.11
N GLN A 97 -5.84 -5.61 8.64
CA GLN A 97 -6.11 -4.49 7.73
C GLN A 97 -6.47 -4.99 6.33
N PRO A 98 -7.64 -4.60 5.76
CA PRO A 98 -7.99 -4.90 4.38
C PRO A 98 -7.11 -4.09 3.40
N ILE A 99 -6.44 -4.80 2.47
CA ILE A 99 -5.52 -4.19 1.50
C ILE A 99 -5.73 -4.83 0.12
N ALA A 100 -5.88 -4.02 -0.91
CA ALA A 100 -5.74 -4.43 -2.30
C ALA A 100 -4.39 -3.97 -2.85
N ILE A 101 -3.82 -4.75 -3.76
CA ILE A 101 -2.52 -4.44 -4.37
C ILE A 101 -2.64 -4.35 -5.88
N ALA A 102 -1.89 -3.40 -6.46
CA ALA A 102 -1.89 -3.13 -7.88
C ALA A 102 -0.52 -2.66 -8.34
N THR A 103 -0.20 -2.89 -9.60
CA THR A 103 1.01 -2.38 -10.23
C THR A 103 0.79 -1.97 -11.67
N PHE A 104 1.49 -0.93 -12.08
CA PHE A 104 1.88 -0.72 -13.47
C PHE A 104 3.37 -0.99 -13.56
N SER A 105 3.76 -2.01 -14.31
CA SER A 105 5.15 -2.43 -14.47
C SER A 105 5.59 -2.32 -15.93
N GLY A 106 6.83 -1.86 -16.16
CA GLY A 106 7.46 -1.95 -17.47
C GLY A 106 7.93 -3.37 -17.82
N GLY A 107 8.01 -4.24 -16.83
CA GLY A 107 8.31 -5.68 -16.96
C GLY A 107 7.05 -6.54 -16.73
N VAL A 108 7.24 -7.65 -16.04
CA VAL A 108 6.14 -8.59 -15.76
C VAL A 108 5.24 -8.12 -14.63
N GLY A 109 5.79 -7.53 -13.56
CA GLY A 109 5.05 -7.01 -12.42
C GLY A 109 4.57 -8.04 -11.41
N LEU A 110 4.59 -9.33 -11.77
CA LEU A 110 4.09 -10.39 -10.91
C LEU A 110 4.97 -10.61 -9.68
N GLU A 111 6.28 -10.45 -9.83
CA GLU A 111 7.25 -10.60 -8.73
C GLU A 111 7.01 -9.55 -7.64
N LEU A 112 6.72 -8.31 -8.02
CA LEU A 112 6.33 -7.29 -7.06
C LEU A 112 5.07 -7.70 -6.31
N LEU A 113 3.99 -8.04 -7.03
CA LEU A 113 2.71 -8.37 -6.42
C LEU A 113 2.83 -9.59 -5.49
N THR A 114 3.59 -10.59 -5.89
CA THR A 114 3.83 -11.78 -5.07
C THR A 114 4.62 -11.43 -3.80
N SER A 115 5.72 -10.69 -3.93
CA SER A 115 6.55 -10.28 -2.79
C SER A 115 5.78 -9.39 -1.81
N LEU A 116 5.03 -8.44 -2.33
CA LEU A 116 4.22 -7.53 -1.51
C LEU A 116 3.11 -8.29 -0.77
N ARG A 117 2.43 -9.21 -1.44
CA ARG A 117 1.41 -10.06 -0.83
C ARG A 117 1.98 -10.88 0.34
N ILE A 118 3.12 -11.53 0.13
CA ILE A 118 3.80 -12.31 1.16
C ILE A 118 4.12 -11.44 2.38
N GLN A 119 4.69 -10.26 2.16
CA GLN A 119 5.06 -9.35 3.24
C GLN A 119 3.83 -8.86 4.02
N LEU A 120 2.78 -8.43 3.35
CA LEU A 120 1.57 -7.93 3.99
C LEU A 120 0.83 -9.03 4.76
N VAL A 121 0.74 -10.23 4.20
CA VAL A 121 0.15 -11.39 4.89
C VAL A 121 0.98 -11.77 6.12
N HIS A 122 2.31 -11.73 6.03
CA HIS A 122 3.18 -11.95 7.18
C HIS A 122 2.90 -10.95 8.31
N LEU A 123 2.58 -9.70 7.97
CA LEU A 123 2.23 -8.66 8.93
C LEU A 123 0.79 -8.79 9.47
N GLY A 124 0.03 -9.77 8.98
CA GLY A 124 -1.32 -10.05 9.46
C GLY A 124 -2.44 -9.38 8.67
N SER A 125 -2.13 -8.71 7.56
CA SER A 125 -3.14 -8.02 6.76
C SER A 125 -4.04 -8.97 5.98
N GLN A 126 -5.27 -8.54 5.71
CA GLN A 126 -6.21 -9.21 4.82
C GLN A 126 -5.98 -8.70 3.40
N VAL A 127 -5.16 -9.39 2.63
CA VAL A 127 -4.86 -8.99 1.25
C VAL A 127 -5.89 -9.58 0.31
N LEU A 128 -6.63 -8.69 -0.39
CA LEU A 128 -7.66 -9.10 -1.35
C LEU A 128 -7.05 -10.04 -2.40
N GLY A 129 -7.74 -11.15 -2.68
CA GLY A 129 -7.27 -12.13 -3.66
C GLY A 129 -7.14 -11.55 -5.06
N ARG A 130 -8.08 -10.70 -5.47
CA ARG A 130 -8.00 -10.03 -6.77
C ARG A 130 -7.00 -8.87 -6.71
N GLN A 131 -6.01 -8.93 -7.60
CA GLN A 131 -5.00 -7.89 -7.76
C GLN A 131 -5.00 -7.36 -9.19
N LEU A 132 -4.45 -6.17 -9.40
CA LEU A 132 -4.34 -5.55 -10.72
C LEU A 132 -2.88 -5.53 -11.18
N LEU A 133 -2.64 -6.17 -12.32
CA LEU A 133 -1.36 -6.12 -13.03
C LEU A 133 -1.59 -5.43 -14.37
N SER A 134 -0.91 -4.33 -14.61
CA SER A 134 -0.95 -3.60 -15.87
C SER A 134 0.47 -3.28 -16.37
N SER A 135 0.58 -3.08 -17.66
CA SER A 135 1.83 -2.76 -18.34
C SER A 135 1.53 -2.02 -19.64
N PHE A 136 2.56 -1.68 -20.40
CA PHE A 136 2.37 -1.09 -21.72
C PHE A 136 1.63 -2.04 -22.68
N SER A 137 1.86 -3.35 -22.58
CA SER A 137 1.19 -4.36 -23.40
C SER A 137 -0.16 -4.81 -22.82
N LYS A 138 -0.42 -4.53 -21.54
CA LYS A 138 -1.66 -4.86 -20.85
C LYS A 138 -2.20 -3.62 -20.15
N PRO A 139 -2.92 -2.75 -20.88
CA PRO A 139 -3.47 -1.52 -20.29
C PRO A 139 -4.42 -1.80 -19.12
N VAL A 140 -4.57 -0.79 -18.28
CA VAL A 140 -5.49 -0.85 -17.12
C VAL A 140 -6.92 -1.05 -17.60
N ASP A 141 -7.59 -2.06 -17.07
CA ASP A 141 -9.01 -2.30 -17.27
C ASP A 141 -9.82 -1.67 -16.13
N ILE A 142 -10.65 -0.70 -16.47
CA ILE A 142 -11.51 0.03 -15.52
C ILE A 142 -12.48 -0.93 -14.80
N LYS A 143 -12.95 -1.97 -15.46
CA LYS A 143 -13.82 -2.98 -14.84
C LYS A 143 -13.09 -3.75 -13.74
N THR A 144 -11.80 -4.00 -13.90
CA THR A 144 -10.96 -4.62 -12.86
C THR A 144 -10.81 -3.68 -11.65
N ILE A 145 -10.59 -2.39 -11.89
CA ILE A 145 -10.55 -1.38 -10.82
C ILE A 145 -11.86 -1.36 -10.04
N GLU A 146 -12.99 -1.29 -10.74
CA GLU A 146 -14.31 -1.28 -10.12
C GLU A 146 -14.56 -2.53 -9.28
N ASP A 147 -14.26 -3.70 -9.81
CA ASP A 147 -14.42 -4.98 -9.09
C ASP A 147 -13.55 -5.04 -7.82
N ILE A 148 -12.32 -4.59 -7.92
CA ILE A 148 -11.42 -4.52 -6.74
C ILE A 148 -12.00 -3.60 -5.66
N ILE A 149 -12.46 -2.41 -6.04
CA ILE A 149 -13.04 -1.46 -5.09
C ILE A 149 -14.28 -2.05 -4.42
N GLN A 150 -15.17 -2.65 -5.19
CA GLN A 150 -16.40 -3.25 -4.66
C GLN A 150 -16.13 -4.42 -3.73
N ARG A 151 -15.17 -5.28 -4.05
CA ARG A 151 -14.75 -6.38 -3.17
C ARG A 151 -14.11 -5.87 -1.90
N LEU A 152 -13.19 -4.92 -2.03
CA LEU A 152 -12.51 -4.31 -0.89
C LEU A 152 -13.50 -3.59 0.04
N SER A 153 -14.52 -2.94 -0.51
CA SER A 153 -15.53 -2.23 0.27
C SER A 153 -16.32 -3.13 1.22
N GLN A 154 -16.39 -4.42 0.96
CA GLN A 154 -17.09 -5.40 1.78
C GLN A 154 -16.22 -6.01 2.88
N MET A 155 -14.92 -5.75 2.87
CA MET A 155 -14.00 -6.23 3.90
C MET A 155 -14.00 -5.26 5.08
N LYS A 156 -13.72 -5.79 6.27
CA LYS A 156 -13.60 -4.99 7.51
C LYS A 156 -12.29 -5.32 8.19
N LYS A 157 -11.71 -4.31 8.83
CA LYS A 157 -10.56 -4.54 9.70
C LYS A 157 -10.95 -5.48 10.83
N LEU A 158 -10.13 -6.50 11.07
CA LEU A 158 -10.34 -7.43 12.18
C LEU A 158 -10.04 -6.74 13.51
N LYS A 159 -10.85 -7.05 14.51
CA LYS A 159 -10.64 -6.61 15.89
C LYS A 159 -9.92 -7.73 16.67
N VAL A 160 -8.62 -7.78 16.49
CA VAL A 160 -7.75 -8.83 17.09
C VAL A 160 -6.58 -8.24 17.85
#